data_f32886a2be1d3e16416163b52a3a23fd
#
_entry.id   f32886a2be1d3e16416163b52a3a23fd
#
_cell.length_a   1.000
_cell.length_b   1.000
_cell.length_c   1.000
_cell.angle_alpha   90.00
_cell.angle_beta   90.00
_cell.angle_gamma   90.00
#
_symmetry.space_group_name_H-M   'P 1'
#
loop_
_entity.id
_entity.type
_entity.pdbx_description
1 polymer ?
#
loop_
_entity_poly.entity_id
_entity_poly.type
_entity_poly.pdbx_seq_one_letter_code
_entity_poly.pdbx_strand_id
1 'polypeptide(L)'
;CSAAEVHALSISSQGITLVPVDTELRPLCPALTWLDVRAQEQTGQILRDFGDTAIFEHTGKHIDACYTLPKILWLREKRPEIWEKTYKLLMPMDYLLTKLTGRCVTDHSMASGTLLYDLKNACWSKRLLEHYQIPSHLLPEILWSGETVGRILPEAAAALGVSEDCIVAAGAQDQKCAAL
;
A
#
# COMPACT_ATOMS: atom_id res chain seq x y z
N CYS A 1 7.71 -30.13 8.71
CA CYS A 1 8.29 -28.86 9.19
C CYS A 1 7.56 -28.44 10.46
N SER A 2 8.30 -28.18 11.51
CA SER A 2 7.76 -27.49 12.69
C SER A 2 7.71 -25.99 12.39
N ALA A 3 6.69 -25.26 12.89
CA ALA A 3 6.62 -23.80 12.74
C ALA A 3 7.86 -23.10 13.38
N ALA A 4 8.47 -23.73 14.41
CA ALA A 4 9.71 -23.26 15.03
C ALA A 4 10.94 -23.31 14.11
N GLU A 5 10.88 -24.04 13.00
CA GLU A 5 11.95 -24.12 11.98
C GLU A 5 11.77 -23.07 10.86
N VAL A 6 10.75 -22.20 10.95
CA VAL A 6 10.54 -21.10 9.99
C VAL A 6 11.50 -19.97 10.33
N HIS A 7 12.47 -19.70 9.46
CA HIS A 7 13.48 -18.67 9.66
C HIS A 7 13.15 -17.36 8.97
N ALA A 8 12.27 -17.37 7.97
CA ALA A 8 11.85 -16.17 7.26
C ALA A 8 10.40 -16.28 6.77
N LEU A 9 9.73 -15.13 6.71
CA LEU A 9 8.38 -14.94 6.17
C LEU A 9 8.38 -13.84 5.11
N SER A 10 7.56 -14.00 4.09
CA SER A 10 7.24 -12.97 3.12
C SER A 10 5.76 -13.07 2.75
N ILE A 11 5.20 -12.01 2.18
CA ILE A 11 3.75 -11.90 1.92
C ILE A 11 3.52 -11.64 0.45
N SER A 12 2.75 -12.52 -0.21
CA SER A 12 2.14 -12.25 -1.50
C SER A 12 0.68 -11.86 -1.28
N SER A 13 0.25 -10.71 -1.78
CA SER A 13 -1.13 -10.26 -1.59
C SER A 13 -1.66 -9.42 -2.76
N GLN A 14 -2.98 -9.27 -2.78
CA GLN A 14 -3.64 -8.34 -3.70
C GLN A 14 -3.12 -6.90 -3.53
N GLY A 15 -2.97 -6.18 -4.63
CA GLY A 15 -2.62 -4.75 -4.65
C GLY A 15 -3.84 -3.83 -4.67
N ILE A 16 -3.60 -2.53 -4.78
CA ILE A 16 -4.57 -1.46 -5.02
C ILE A 16 -5.77 -1.35 -4.05
N THR A 17 -5.87 -2.23 -3.09
CA THR A 17 -6.82 -2.15 -1.97
C THR A 17 -6.29 -1.17 -0.94
N LEU A 18 -7.12 -0.22 -0.48
CA LEU A 18 -6.73 0.81 0.47
C LEU A 18 -7.24 0.47 1.88
N VAL A 19 -6.33 0.53 2.86
CA VAL A 19 -6.59 0.33 4.30
C VAL A 19 -6.08 1.56 5.05
N PRO A 20 -6.92 2.58 5.32
CA PRO A 20 -6.53 3.69 6.17
C PRO A 20 -6.48 3.24 7.63
N VAL A 21 -5.40 3.58 8.34
CA VAL A 21 -5.20 3.21 9.74
C VAL A 21 -4.92 4.43 10.63
N ASP A 22 -5.29 4.33 11.90
CA ASP A 22 -4.97 5.32 12.93
C ASP A 22 -3.54 5.14 13.50
N THR A 23 -3.17 5.96 14.47
CA THR A 23 -1.87 5.92 15.15
C THR A 23 -1.62 4.64 15.96
N GLU A 24 -2.67 3.88 16.27
CA GLU A 24 -2.58 2.57 16.93
C GLU A 24 -2.62 1.43 15.89
N LEU A 25 -2.49 1.76 14.61
CA LEU A 25 -2.50 0.83 13.48
C LEU A 25 -3.79 0.00 13.41
N ARG A 26 -4.93 0.60 13.81
CA ARG A 26 -6.26 0.02 13.67
C ARG A 26 -6.91 0.55 12.39
N PRO A 27 -7.55 -0.31 11.58
CA PRO A 27 -8.30 0.15 10.41
C PRO A 27 -9.42 1.11 10.82
N LEU A 28 -9.52 2.23 10.14
CA LEU A 28 -10.54 3.27 10.38
C LEU A 28 -11.86 2.98 9.69
N CYS A 29 -11.85 2.11 8.69
CA CYS A 29 -13.05 1.65 7.98
C CYS A 29 -12.76 0.29 7.32
N PRO A 30 -13.78 -0.39 6.77
CA PRO A 30 -13.57 -1.55 5.90
C PRO A 30 -12.67 -1.18 4.71
N ALA A 31 -11.79 -2.10 4.33
CA ALA A 31 -10.85 -1.91 3.23
C ALA A 31 -11.58 -1.58 1.91
N LEU A 32 -11.10 -0.56 1.20
CA LEU A 32 -11.60 -0.20 -0.13
C LEU A 32 -10.88 -1.08 -1.16
N THR A 33 -11.52 -2.19 -1.53
CA THR A 33 -10.90 -3.24 -2.35
C THR A 33 -10.69 -2.81 -3.80
N TRP A 34 -9.96 -3.60 -4.56
CA TRP A 34 -9.74 -3.37 -6.00
C TRP A 34 -11.03 -3.46 -6.83
N LEU A 35 -12.06 -4.15 -6.34
CA LEU A 35 -13.41 -4.20 -6.95
C LEU A 35 -14.22 -2.92 -6.68
N ASP A 36 -13.77 -2.08 -5.76
CA ASP A 36 -14.48 -0.88 -5.36
C ASP A 36 -14.24 0.26 -6.35
N VAL A 37 -15.26 0.61 -7.10
CA VAL A 37 -15.24 1.63 -8.14
C VAL A 37 -15.98 2.92 -7.75
N ARG A 38 -16.24 3.14 -6.45
CA ARG A 38 -16.98 4.32 -5.96
C ARG A 38 -16.31 5.66 -6.29
N ALA A 39 -15.01 5.67 -6.58
CA ALA A 39 -14.21 6.87 -6.84
C ALA A 39 -14.26 7.36 -8.30
N GLN A 40 -15.37 7.13 -9.03
CA GLN A 40 -15.53 7.55 -10.43
C GLN A 40 -15.42 9.06 -10.63
N GLU A 41 -15.95 9.85 -9.70
CA GLU A 41 -15.87 11.31 -9.74
C GLU A 41 -14.42 11.79 -9.67
N GLN A 42 -13.63 11.20 -8.76
CA GLN A 42 -12.21 11.48 -8.58
C GLN A 42 -11.36 10.99 -9.77
N THR A 43 -11.76 9.87 -10.39
CA THR A 43 -11.17 9.41 -11.66
C THR A 43 -11.35 10.47 -12.75
N GLY A 44 -12.56 11.02 -12.88
CA GLY A 44 -12.84 12.14 -13.79
C GLY A 44 -12.04 13.40 -13.47
N GLN A 45 -11.78 13.68 -12.18
CA GLN A 45 -10.91 14.78 -11.76
C GLN A 45 -9.47 14.56 -12.24
N ILE A 46 -8.89 13.39 -12.01
CA ILE A 46 -7.51 13.05 -12.42
C ILE A 46 -7.38 13.18 -13.94
N LEU A 47 -8.39 12.75 -14.68
CA LEU A 47 -8.43 12.86 -16.15
C LEU A 47 -8.41 14.32 -16.61
N ARG A 48 -9.17 15.21 -15.95
CA ARG A 48 -9.17 16.64 -16.28
C ARG A 48 -7.86 17.33 -15.93
N ASP A 49 -7.25 16.96 -14.80
CA ASP A 49 -6.05 17.61 -14.26
C ASP A 49 -4.79 17.25 -15.07
N PHE A 50 -4.66 16.01 -15.52
CA PHE A 50 -3.42 15.51 -16.14
C PHE A 50 -3.61 14.88 -17.51
N GLY A 51 -4.80 14.35 -17.82
CA GLY A 51 -5.03 13.49 -18.99
C GLY A 51 -4.45 12.07 -18.79
N ASP A 52 -5.07 11.11 -19.47
CA ASP A 52 -4.74 9.69 -19.32
C ASP A 52 -3.31 9.38 -19.82
N THR A 53 -2.92 9.95 -20.96
CA THR A 53 -1.57 9.72 -21.54
C THR A 53 -0.46 10.15 -20.59
N ALA A 54 -0.57 11.35 -19.99
CA ALA A 54 0.46 11.85 -19.07
C ALA A 54 0.55 11.03 -17.77
N ILE A 55 -0.59 10.54 -17.27
CA ILE A 55 -0.60 9.62 -16.12
C ILE A 55 0.03 8.29 -16.51
N PHE A 56 -0.32 7.73 -17.67
CA PHE A 56 0.27 6.48 -18.14
C PHE A 56 1.78 6.57 -18.32
N GLU A 57 2.29 7.63 -18.96
CA GLU A 57 3.73 7.85 -19.14
C GLU A 57 4.48 7.98 -17.81
N HIS A 58 3.82 8.54 -16.79
CA HIS A 58 4.43 8.76 -15.48
C HIS A 58 4.36 7.53 -14.57
N THR A 59 3.23 6.82 -14.58
CA THR A 59 2.93 5.73 -13.63
C THR A 59 2.92 4.32 -14.24
N GLY A 60 2.87 4.22 -15.57
CA GLY A 60 2.67 2.95 -16.28
C GLY A 60 1.24 2.41 -16.20
N LYS A 61 0.27 3.22 -15.78
CA LYS A 61 -1.14 2.82 -15.60
C LYS A 61 -2.09 3.83 -16.22
N HIS A 62 -3.12 3.34 -16.91
CA HIS A 62 -4.26 4.15 -17.32
C HIS A 62 -5.12 4.54 -16.11
N ILE A 63 -5.83 5.65 -16.22
CA ILE A 63 -6.68 6.14 -15.13
C ILE A 63 -7.90 5.21 -14.97
N ASP A 64 -8.09 4.67 -13.76
CA ASP A 64 -9.25 3.84 -13.42
C ASP A 64 -9.62 3.99 -11.93
N ALA A 65 -10.90 3.88 -11.61
CA ALA A 65 -11.42 4.03 -10.25
C ALA A 65 -10.98 2.90 -9.30
N CYS A 66 -10.54 1.77 -9.83
CA CYS A 66 -10.03 0.65 -9.04
C CYS A 66 -8.72 0.97 -8.33
N TYR A 67 -7.94 1.94 -8.82
CA TYR A 67 -6.63 2.28 -8.26
C TYR A 67 -6.71 3.05 -6.93
N THR A 68 -5.56 3.11 -6.24
CA THR A 68 -5.48 3.66 -4.89
C THR A 68 -5.65 5.18 -4.85
N LEU A 69 -5.06 5.93 -5.80
CA LEU A 69 -5.15 7.39 -5.83
C LEU A 69 -6.59 7.91 -5.87
N PRO A 70 -7.47 7.47 -6.80
CA PRO A 70 -8.87 7.90 -6.78
C PRO A 70 -9.57 7.62 -5.45
N LYS A 71 -9.29 6.46 -4.81
CA LYS A 71 -9.88 6.11 -3.50
C LYS A 71 -9.38 7.00 -2.36
N ILE A 72 -8.11 7.41 -2.40
CA ILE A 72 -7.57 8.39 -1.43
C ILE A 72 -8.27 9.73 -1.58
N LEU A 73 -8.47 10.22 -2.80
CA LEU A 73 -9.19 11.46 -3.07
C LEU A 73 -10.64 11.37 -2.61
N TRP A 74 -11.31 10.25 -2.92
CA TRP A 74 -12.66 9.96 -2.45
C TRP A 74 -12.75 9.95 -0.92
N LEU A 75 -11.82 9.25 -0.24
CA LEU A 75 -11.77 9.19 1.22
C LEU A 75 -11.68 10.58 1.83
N ARG A 76 -10.76 11.40 1.33
CA ARG A 76 -10.58 12.78 1.80
C ARG A 76 -11.82 13.64 1.60
N GLU A 77 -12.49 13.50 0.47
CA GLU A 77 -13.64 14.34 0.11
C GLU A 77 -14.93 13.87 0.78
N LYS A 78 -15.20 12.58 0.76
CA LYS A 78 -16.49 12.02 1.19
C LYS A 78 -16.48 11.49 2.63
N ARG A 79 -15.29 11.32 3.23
CA ARG A 79 -15.12 10.78 4.59
C ARG A 79 -14.05 11.58 5.36
N PRO A 80 -14.21 12.91 5.51
CA PRO A 80 -13.22 13.75 6.18
C PRO A 80 -12.94 13.30 7.62
N GLU A 81 -13.92 12.75 8.32
CA GLU A 81 -13.77 12.22 9.67
C GLU A 81 -12.84 11.01 9.77
N ILE A 82 -12.67 10.27 8.68
CA ILE A 82 -11.68 9.18 8.56
C ILE A 82 -10.33 9.77 8.14
N TRP A 83 -10.35 10.66 7.15
CA TRP A 83 -9.14 11.28 6.63
C TRP A 83 -8.34 11.99 7.73
N GLU A 84 -8.98 12.78 8.57
CA GLU A 84 -8.35 13.53 9.66
C GLU A 84 -7.69 12.63 10.72
N LYS A 85 -8.19 11.40 10.90
CA LYS A 85 -7.63 10.41 11.83
C LYS A 85 -6.59 9.50 11.18
N THR A 86 -6.44 9.58 9.85
CA THR A 86 -5.55 8.68 9.11
C THR A 86 -4.09 8.99 9.43
N TYR A 87 -3.41 8.03 10.01
CA TYR A 87 -1.96 8.05 10.25
C TYR A 87 -1.20 7.46 9.06
N LYS A 88 -1.70 6.35 8.48
CA LYS A 88 -1.12 5.69 7.31
C LYS A 88 -2.20 5.20 6.34
N LEU A 89 -1.85 5.25 5.06
CA LEU A 89 -2.62 4.71 3.94
C LEU A 89 -1.88 3.45 3.46
N LEU A 90 -2.32 2.30 3.88
CA LEU A 90 -1.67 1.02 3.64
C LEU A 90 -2.43 0.19 2.60
N MET A 91 -1.74 -0.76 1.99
CA MET A 91 -2.34 -1.86 1.25
C MET A 91 -2.30 -3.14 2.09
N PRO A 92 -2.96 -4.24 1.70
CA PRO A 92 -3.06 -5.43 2.55
C PRO A 92 -1.70 -6.00 2.97
N MET A 93 -0.73 -6.09 2.04
CA MET A 93 0.63 -6.52 2.36
C MET A 93 1.28 -5.58 3.38
N ASP A 94 1.18 -4.27 3.15
CA ASP A 94 1.77 -3.25 4.02
C ASP A 94 1.20 -3.35 5.45
N TYR A 95 -0.12 -3.53 5.55
CA TYR A 95 -0.81 -3.70 6.82
C TYR A 95 -0.34 -4.95 7.57
N LEU A 96 -0.21 -6.08 6.86
CA LEU A 96 0.31 -7.31 7.46
C LEU A 96 1.77 -7.17 7.88
N LEU A 97 2.64 -6.59 7.03
CA LEU A 97 4.04 -6.32 7.38
C LEU A 97 4.12 -5.42 8.62
N THR A 98 3.25 -4.40 8.70
CA THR A 98 3.17 -3.52 9.87
C THR A 98 2.78 -4.29 11.13
N LYS A 99 1.80 -5.20 11.05
CA LYS A 99 1.40 -6.06 12.19
C LYS A 99 2.48 -7.05 12.59
N LEU A 100 3.29 -7.52 11.64
CA LEU A 100 4.37 -8.46 11.91
C LEU A 100 5.63 -7.79 12.47
N THR A 101 5.90 -6.53 12.12
CA THR A 101 7.22 -5.91 12.40
C THR A 101 7.15 -4.53 13.06
N GLY A 102 5.97 -3.91 13.13
CA GLY A 102 5.80 -2.52 13.56
C GLY A 102 6.21 -1.49 12.51
N ARG A 103 6.75 -1.88 11.35
CA ARG A 103 7.19 -0.96 10.28
C ARG A 103 6.14 -0.86 9.17
N CYS A 104 5.78 0.38 8.83
CA CYS A 104 4.89 0.68 7.71
C CYS A 104 5.69 0.73 6.40
N VAL A 105 5.81 -0.40 5.72
CA VAL A 105 6.55 -0.56 4.48
C VAL A 105 5.69 -1.19 3.39
N THR A 106 6.02 -0.91 2.15
CA THR A 106 5.48 -1.53 0.93
C THR A 106 6.62 -1.95 0.03
N ASP A 107 6.32 -2.59 -1.10
CA ASP A 107 7.33 -2.84 -2.12
C ASP A 107 7.01 -2.11 -3.44
N HIS A 108 8.01 -2.04 -4.33
CA HIS A 108 7.86 -1.41 -5.64
C HIS A 108 6.72 -2.00 -6.46
N SER A 109 6.45 -3.30 -6.34
CA SER A 109 5.39 -3.95 -7.09
C SER A 109 4.00 -3.53 -6.63
N MET A 110 3.78 -3.35 -5.34
CA MET A 110 2.55 -2.82 -4.75
C MET A 110 2.40 -1.33 -5.06
N ALA A 111 3.46 -0.54 -4.80
CA ALA A 111 3.45 0.90 -5.03
C ALA A 111 3.12 1.26 -6.50
N SER A 112 3.64 0.52 -7.48
CA SER A 112 3.36 0.73 -8.90
C SER A 112 1.89 0.52 -9.30
N GLY A 113 1.09 -0.12 -8.45
CA GLY A 113 -0.35 -0.28 -8.65
C GLY A 113 -1.21 0.87 -8.12
N THR A 114 -0.63 1.94 -7.59
CA THR A 114 -1.39 2.95 -6.84
C THR A 114 -1.85 4.17 -7.64
N LEU A 115 -1.33 4.41 -8.84
CA LEU A 115 -1.33 5.69 -9.58
C LEU A 115 -0.59 6.83 -8.85
N LEU A 116 0.22 6.52 -7.82
CA LEU A 116 1.04 7.50 -7.08
C LEU A 116 2.54 7.23 -7.24
N TYR A 117 2.90 6.26 -8.06
CA TYR A 117 4.29 5.83 -8.23
C TYR A 117 4.91 6.44 -9.49
N ASP A 118 6.07 7.07 -9.32
CA ASP A 118 6.91 7.54 -10.42
C ASP A 118 7.75 6.37 -10.95
N LEU A 119 7.36 5.85 -12.10
CA LEU A 119 7.98 4.68 -12.69
C LEU A 119 9.45 4.89 -13.06
N LYS A 120 9.81 6.12 -13.48
CA LYS A 120 11.17 6.46 -13.90
C LYS A 120 12.12 6.58 -12.72
N ASN A 121 11.66 7.17 -11.63
CA ASN A 121 12.49 7.45 -10.45
C ASN A 121 12.34 6.37 -9.36
N ALA A 122 11.48 5.38 -9.56
CA ALA A 122 11.21 4.28 -8.64
C ALA A 122 10.86 4.75 -7.21
N CYS A 123 9.96 5.74 -7.08
CA CYS A 123 9.57 6.32 -5.80
C CYS A 123 8.13 6.85 -5.84
N TRP A 124 7.61 7.30 -4.70
CA TRP A 124 6.35 8.03 -4.66
C TRP A 124 6.43 9.30 -5.50
N SER A 125 5.42 9.54 -6.34
CA SER A 125 5.37 10.68 -7.25
C SER A 125 5.19 11.99 -6.48
N LYS A 126 6.27 12.74 -6.29
CA LYS A 126 6.24 14.06 -5.69
C LYS A 126 5.24 14.99 -6.41
N ARG A 127 5.23 14.95 -7.76
CA ARG A 127 4.32 15.73 -8.60
C ARG A 127 2.85 15.50 -8.25
N LEU A 128 2.42 14.24 -8.13
CA LEU A 128 1.04 13.89 -7.83
C LEU A 128 0.68 14.16 -6.37
N LEU A 129 1.61 13.87 -5.44
CA LEU A 129 1.42 14.15 -4.02
C LEU A 129 1.24 15.65 -3.76
N GLU A 130 2.06 16.50 -4.35
CA GLU A 130 1.97 17.96 -4.21
C GLU A 130 0.69 18.51 -4.85
N HIS A 131 0.36 18.07 -6.08
CA HIS A 131 -0.84 18.53 -6.77
C HIS A 131 -2.10 18.22 -5.97
N TYR A 132 -2.22 16.99 -5.47
CA TYR A 132 -3.38 16.58 -4.66
C TYR A 132 -3.23 16.87 -3.17
N GLN A 133 -2.16 17.52 -2.75
CA GLN A 133 -1.91 17.85 -1.34
C GLN A 133 -2.04 16.61 -0.42
N ILE A 134 -1.48 15.49 -0.86
CA ILE A 134 -1.39 14.26 -0.07
C ILE A 134 -0.06 14.28 0.67
N PRO A 135 -0.05 14.34 2.01
CA PRO A 135 1.18 14.33 2.78
C PRO A 135 1.95 13.03 2.59
N SER A 136 3.22 13.11 2.20
CA SER A 136 4.03 11.92 1.91
C SER A 136 4.19 10.98 3.11
N HIS A 137 4.13 11.53 4.34
CA HIS A 137 4.21 10.73 5.56
C HIS A 137 3.03 9.77 5.75
N LEU A 138 1.91 9.97 5.06
CA LEU A 138 0.79 9.02 5.08
C LEU A 138 1.08 7.74 4.30
N LEU A 139 2.06 7.77 3.38
CA LEU A 139 2.42 6.61 2.59
C LEU A 139 3.51 5.78 3.29
N PRO A 140 3.55 4.45 3.07
CA PRO A 140 4.61 3.59 3.59
C PRO A 140 5.96 3.85 2.89
N GLU A 141 7.05 3.46 3.54
CA GLU A 141 8.38 3.38 2.92
C GLU A 141 8.39 2.31 1.82
N ILE A 142 9.06 2.57 0.69
CA ILE A 142 9.16 1.59 -0.40
C ILE A 142 10.49 0.82 -0.27
N LEU A 143 10.40 -0.50 -0.27
CA LEU A 143 11.53 -1.42 -0.28
C LEU A 143 11.51 -2.25 -1.58
N TRP A 144 12.64 -2.89 -1.90
CA TRP A 144 12.64 -3.93 -2.92
C TRP A 144 12.04 -5.23 -2.38
N SER A 145 11.31 -5.97 -3.24
CA SER A 145 10.83 -7.30 -2.89
C SER A 145 12.00 -8.19 -2.45
N GLY A 146 11.87 -8.87 -1.31
CA GLY A 146 12.93 -9.67 -0.69
C GLY A 146 13.84 -8.90 0.27
N GLU A 147 13.80 -7.56 0.33
CA GLU A 147 14.54 -6.81 1.35
C GLU A 147 13.99 -7.10 2.75
N THR A 148 14.89 -7.13 3.73
CA THR A 148 14.53 -7.36 5.13
C THR A 148 13.76 -6.17 5.68
N VAL A 149 12.51 -6.40 6.10
CA VAL A 149 11.69 -5.43 6.83
C VAL A 149 12.15 -5.34 8.29
N GLY A 150 12.36 -6.49 8.92
CA GLY A 150 12.80 -6.58 10.32
C GLY A 150 12.61 -7.98 10.89
N ARG A 151 12.81 -8.11 12.20
CA ARG A 151 12.41 -9.30 12.94
C ARG A 151 10.92 -9.25 13.23
N ILE A 152 10.30 -10.40 13.34
CA ILE A 152 8.91 -10.52 13.77
C ILE A 152 8.75 -10.02 15.21
N LEU A 153 7.64 -9.33 15.48
CA LEU A 153 7.30 -8.92 16.85
C LEU A 153 6.96 -10.14 17.71
N PRO A 154 7.30 -10.13 19.03
CA PRO A 154 7.04 -11.27 19.90
C PRO A 154 5.57 -11.74 19.90
N GLU A 155 4.62 -10.80 19.93
CA GLU A 155 3.19 -11.12 19.88
C GLU A 155 2.76 -11.76 18.56
N ALA A 156 3.35 -11.34 17.44
CA ALA A 156 3.08 -11.93 16.12
C ALA A 156 3.73 -13.32 16.00
N ALA A 157 4.95 -13.48 16.52
CA ALA A 157 5.63 -14.78 16.58
C ALA A 157 4.83 -15.79 17.39
N ALA A 158 4.35 -15.39 18.57
CA ALA A 158 3.51 -16.23 19.42
C ALA A 158 2.18 -16.63 18.72
N ALA A 159 1.53 -15.67 18.03
CA ALA A 159 0.27 -15.92 17.31
C ALA A 159 0.46 -16.90 16.14
N LEU A 160 1.60 -16.86 15.45
CA LEU A 160 1.92 -17.72 14.31
C LEU A 160 2.62 -19.03 14.74
N GLY A 161 3.08 -19.14 15.98
CA GLY A 161 3.84 -20.29 16.47
C GLY A 161 5.27 -20.39 15.89
N VAL A 162 5.83 -19.29 15.40
CA VAL A 162 7.18 -19.23 14.83
C VAL A 162 8.19 -18.68 15.85
N SER A 163 9.50 -18.84 15.56
CA SER A 163 10.55 -18.25 16.40
C SER A 163 10.53 -16.72 16.34
N GLU A 164 10.84 -16.04 17.45
CA GLU A 164 11.07 -14.58 17.50
C GLU A 164 12.29 -14.15 16.68
N ASP A 165 13.17 -15.09 16.30
CA ASP A 165 14.28 -14.85 15.38
C ASP A 165 13.87 -14.85 13.90
N CYS A 166 12.60 -15.14 13.60
CA CYS A 166 12.09 -15.16 12.23
C CYS A 166 12.21 -13.77 11.59
N ILE A 167 12.82 -13.73 10.41
CA ILE A 167 12.99 -12.51 9.63
C ILE A 167 11.75 -12.33 8.75
N VAL A 168 11.24 -11.08 8.70
CA VAL A 168 10.17 -10.70 7.80
C VAL A 168 10.77 -9.92 6.64
N ALA A 169 10.55 -10.38 5.41
CA ALA A 169 10.98 -9.73 4.18
C ALA A 169 9.80 -9.07 3.46
N ALA A 170 10.08 -7.98 2.74
CA ALA A 170 9.11 -7.38 1.84
C ALA A 170 8.70 -8.38 0.76
N GLY A 171 7.41 -8.53 0.59
CA GLY A 171 6.84 -9.42 -0.43
C GLY A 171 6.59 -8.71 -1.75
N ALA A 172 5.55 -9.14 -2.45
CA ALA A 172 5.13 -8.53 -3.69
C ALA A 172 3.63 -8.72 -3.96
N GLN A 173 3.13 -7.97 -4.95
CA GLN A 173 1.77 -8.15 -5.45
C GLN A 173 1.60 -9.57 -6.04
N ASP A 174 0.49 -10.21 -5.72
CA ASP A 174 0.18 -11.60 -6.08
C ASP A 174 0.34 -11.93 -7.57
N GLN A 175 -0.20 -11.09 -8.46
CA GLN A 175 -0.08 -11.29 -9.90
C GLN A 175 1.38 -11.21 -10.39
N LYS A 176 2.20 -10.39 -9.73
CA LYS A 176 3.63 -10.27 -10.09
C LYS A 176 4.43 -11.44 -9.53
N CYS A 177 4.07 -11.93 -8.34
CA CYS A 177 4.62 -13.19 -7.82
C CYS A 177 4.26 -14.39 -8.71
N ALA A 178 3.05 -14.42 -9.26
CA ALA A 178 2.60 -15.49 -10.14
C ALA A 178 3.25 -15.45 -11.54
N ALA A 179 3.85 -14.33 -11.94
CA ALA A 179 4.54 -14.17 -13.22
C ALA A 179 6.01 -14.59 -13.18
N LEU A 180 6.57 -14.87 -12.00
CA LEU A 180 7.93 -15.36 -11.79
C LEU A 180 8.00 -16.88 -11.92
#